data_8e016f5a5cbd27af3fb1e227510890dd
#
_entry.id   8e016f5a5cbd27af3fb1e227510890dd
#
_cell.length_a   1.000
_cell.length_b   1.000
_cell.length_c   1.000
_cell.angle_alpha   90.00
_cell.angle_beta   90.00
_cell.angle_gamma   90.00
#
_symmetry.space_group_name_H-M   'P 1'
#
loop_
_entity.id
_entity.type
_entity.pdbx_description
1 polymer ?
#
loop_
_entity_poly.entity_id
_entity_poly.type
_entity_poly.pdbx_seq_one_letter_code
_entity_poly.pdbx_strand_id
1 'polypeptide(L)'
;MHLGMIGLGKMGGNMRERLRRAGHTVTGYDRNPEVSDVATVRELVSTLPTPRLVWVMVPAGEVTHSVIEELGELLDAGDLVIDGGNSRFTEDARHTRELATNGIRFVDCGVSGGVWGLENGYGLMAGGAEADIEFALPVFDALRPEGERSDSFVHVGEVGAGHYAKMVHNGIEYGLMQAYAEGYELLERKDIIKDVPGTFKAWQKGTVVRSWLLDLLVDALAQDPDLEHVAPWVEDSGEGRWTVEEAIAEAVPMPAITASLFARFSSRDEDSPQLKMISALRRQFGGHAVKKA
;
A
#
# COMPACT_ATOMS: atom_id res chain seq x y z
N MET A 1 -17.52 -4.73 -18.32
CA MET A 1 -17.43 -3.28 -18.61
C MET A 1 -16.22 -3.02 -19.50
N HIS A 2 -16.17 -1.83 -20.16
CA HIS A 2 -14.96 -1.35 -20.80
C HIS A 2 -14.44 -0.15 -19.99
N LEU A 3 -13.20 -0.22 -19.51
CA LEU A 3 -12.60 0.80 -18.65
C LEU A 3 -11.15 1.07 -19.04
N GLY A 4 -10.67 2.24 -18.64
CA GLY A 4 -9.26 2.64 -18.77
C GLY A 4 -8.48 2.29 -17.51
N MET A 5 -7.20 1.96 -17.65
CA MET A 5 -6.27 1.80 -16.52
C MET A 5 -4.99 2.56 -16.80
N ILE A 6 -4.62 3.45 -15.90
CA ILE A 6 -3.41 4.27 -16.00
C ILE A 6 -2.40 3.82 -14.93
N GLY A 7 -1.18 3.51 -15.36
CA GLY A 7 -0.15 2.92 -14.53
C GLY A 7 -0.21 1.40 -14.56
N LEU A 8 0.69 0.78 -15.34
CA LEU A 8 0.75 -0.66 -15.58
C LEU A 8 1.99 -1.31 -14.97
N GLY A 9 2.46 -0.76 -13.87
CA GLY A 9 3.49 -1.39 -13.05
C GLY A 9 3.02 -2.74 -12.49
N LYS A 10 3.74 -3.29 -11.51
CA LYS A 10 3.43 -4.63 -10.95
C LYS A 10 1.97 -4.78 -10.52
N MET A 11 1.42 -3.78 -9.82
CA MET A 11 0.03 -3.82 -9.35
C MET A 11 -0.96 -3.59 -10.49
N GLY A 12 -0.90 -2.43 -11.17
CA GLY A 12 -1.86 -2.08 -12.21
C GLY A 12 -1.85 -3.06 -13.40
N GLY A 13 -0.68 -3.57 -13.80
CA GLY A 13 -0.57 -4.61 -14.81
C GLY A 13 -1.29 -5.91 -14.41
N ASN A 14 -1.12 -6.35 -13.17
CA ASN A 14 -1.81 -7.51 -12.61
C ASN A 14 -3.33 -7.28 -12.50
N MET A 15 -3.75 -6.09 -12.08
CA MET A 15 -5.17 -5.74 -12.00
C MET A 15 -5.81 -5.71 -13.40
N ARG A 16 -5.14 -5.11 -14.40
CA ARG A 16 -5.59 -5.14 -15.80
C ARG A 16 -5.80 -6.58 -16.28
N GLU A 17 -4.83 -7.44 -16.04
CA GLU A 17 -4.91 -8.84 -16.47
C GLU A 17 -6.05 -9.58 -15.75
N ARG A 18 -6.21 -9.38 -14.43
CA ARG A 18 -7.29 -10.01 -13.66
C ARG A 18 -8.66 -9.56 -14.16
N LEU A 19 -8.84 -8.28 -14.43
CA LEU A 19 -10.07 -7.74 -15.02
C LEU A 19 -10.36 -8.33 -16.40
N ARG A 20 -9.34 -8.48 -17.26
CA ARG A 20 -9.47 -9.12 -18.57
C ARG A 20 -9.89 -10.58 -18.46
N ARG A 21 -9.30 -11.34 -17.51
CA ARG A 21 -9.71 -12.73 -17.22
C ARG A 21 -11.17 -12.83 -16.76
N ALA A 22 -11.66 -11.82 -16.05
CA ALA A 22 -13.06 -11.73 -15.63
C ALA A 22 -14.02 -11.24 -16.73
N GLY A 23 -13.53 -11.05 -17.97
CA GLY A 23 -14.35 -10.67 -19.12
C GLY A 23 -14.58 -9.17 -19.31
N HIS A 24 -13.82 -8.32 -18.60
CA HIS A 24 -13.83 -6.88 -18.85
C HIS A 24 -12.89 -6.52 -20.01
N THR A 25 -13.25 -5.50 -20.78
CA THR A 25 -12.34 -4.86 -21.72
C THR A 25 -11.57 -3.77 -20.98
N VAL A 26 -10.24 -3.85 -20.96
CA VAL A 26 -9.40 -2.87 -20.29
C VAL A 26 -8.38 -2.32 -21.27
N THR A 27 -8.46 -1.02 -21.53
CA THR A 27 -7.42 -0.28 -22.28
C THR A 27 -6.46 0.31 -21.26
N GLY A 28 -5.18 -0.06 -21.35
CA GLY A 28 -4.16 0.35 -20.39
C GLY A 28 -3.20 1.39 -20.98
N TYR A 29 -2.82 2.37 -20.16
CA TYR A 29 -1.76 3.33 -20.48
C TYR A 29 -0.67 3.31 -19.42
N ASP A 30 0.57 3.33 -19.86
CA ASP A 30 1.77 3.52 -19.04
C ASP A 30 2.80 4.36 -19.80
N ARG A 31 3.68 5.03 -19.07
CA ARG A 31 4.82 5.76 -19.66
C ARG A 31 5.81 4.80 -20.36
N ASN A 32 5.88 3.54 -19.91
CA ASN A 32 6.61 2.50 -20.61
C ASN A 32 5.76 1.96 -21.79
N PRO A 33 6.14 2.26 -23.05
CA PRO A 33 5.37 1.84 -24.21
C PRO A 33 5.32 0.32 -24.41
N GLU A 34 6.22 -0.45 -23.78
CA GLU A 34 6.24 -1.91 -23.91
C GLU A 34 5.05 -2.59 -23.23
N VAL A 35 4.46 -1.94 -22.22
CA VAL A 35 3.30 -2.48 -21.48
C VAL A 35 2.01 -1.73 -21.78
N SER A 36 2.08 -0.60 -22.46
CA SER A 36 0.95 0.27 -22.79
C SER A 36 0.19 -0.23 -24.01
N ASP A 37 -1.13 -0.19 -23.97
CA ASP A 37 -1.98 -0.52 -25.14
C ASP A 37 -2.14 0.68 -26.08
N VAL A 38 -1.92 1.90 -25.61
CA VAL A 38 -2.09 3.19 -26.34
C VAL A 38 -0.92 4.13 -26.05
N ALA A 39 -0.72 5.13 -26.88
CA ALA A 39 0.43 6.03 -26.76
C ALA A 39 0.23 7.19 -25.77
N THR A 40 -1.02 7.57 -25.50
CA THR A 40 -1.36 8.73 -24.65
C THR A 40 -2.61 8.48 -23.80
N VAL A 41 -2.76 9.24 -22.70
CA VAL A 41 -4.00 9.27 -21.89
C VAL A 41 -5.18 9.72 -22.73
N ARG A 42 -5.02 10.69 -23.62
CA ARG A 42 -6.05 11.14 -24.56
C ARG A 42 -6.55 10.01 -25.47
N GLU A 43 -5.65 9.23 -26.00
CA GLU A 43 -6.01 8.06 -26.82
C GLU A 43 -6.76 7.04 -25.98
N LEU A 44 -6.31 6.73 -24.75
CA LEU A 44 -7.02 5.86 -23.81
C LEU A 44 -8.48 6.34 -23.64
N VAL A 45 -8.67 7.60 -23.24
CA VAL A 45 -10.01 8.17 -23.02
C VAL A 45 -10.90 8.06 -24.26
N SER A 46 -10.35 8.27 -25.46
CA SER A 46 -11.10 8.19 -26.71
C SER A 46 -11.61 6.79 -27.05
N THR A 47 -11.01 5.72 -26.49
CA THR A 47 -11.46 4.34 -26.71
C THR A 47 -12.63 3.94 -25.80
N LEU A 48 -12.92 4.70 -24.75
CA LEU A 48 -13.88 4.32 -23.72
C LEU A 48 -15.30 4.77 -24.06
N PRO A 49 -16.31 3.91 -23.83
CA PRO A 49 -17.72 4.30 -23.93
C PRO A 49 -18.13 5.18 -22.75
N THR A 50 -19.03 6.14 -23.00
CA THR A 50 -19.62 6.98 -21.94
C THR A 50 -20.78 6.27 -21.23
N PRO A 51 -20.96 6.46 -19.93
CA PRO A 51 -20.03 7.11 -19.00
C PRO A 51 -18.74 6.32 -18.85
N ARG A 52 -17.60 7.01 -18.98
CA ARG A 52 -16.27 6.39 -18.89
C ARG A 52 -15.90 6.08 -17.45
N LEU A 53 -15.14 5.00 -17.27
CA LEU A 53 -14.49 4.68 -16.00
C LEU A 53 -12.98 4.59 -16.24
N VAL A 54 -12.20 5.36 -15.49
CA VAL A 54 -10.74 5.32 -15.54
C VAL A 54 -10.20 4.99 -14.14
N TRP A 55 -9.40 3.93 -14.04
CA TRP A 55 -8.71 3.52 -12.83
C TRP A 55 -7.25 3.98 -12.88
N VAL A 56 -6.80 4.71 -11.85
CA VAL A 56 -5.44 5.24 -11.73
C VAL A 56 -4.64 4.40 -10.72
N MET A 57 -3.44 3.93 -11.11
CA MET A 57 -2.52 3.09 -10.33
C MET A 57 -1.08 3.60 -10.46
N VAL A 58 -0.87 4.88 -10.24
CA VAL A 58 0.45 5.52 -10.35
C VAL A 58 1.03 5.86 -8.97
N PRO A 59 2.33 6.20 -8.87
CA PRO A 59 2.92 6.63 -7.60
C PRO A 59 2.21 7.86 -7.01
N ALA A 60 1.99 7.85 -5.70
CA ALA A 60 1.33 8.93 -4.96
C ALA A 60 2.04 10.29 -5.10
N GLY A 61 1.32 11.36 -4.83
CA GLY A 61 1.80 12.74 -4.87
C GLY A 61 1.68 13.36 -6.26
N GLU A 62 2.70 14.11 -6.69
CA GLU A 62 2.66 14.90 -7.94
C GLU A 62 2.33 14.08 -9.19
N VAL A 63 2.73 12.81 -9.23
CA VAL A 63 2.42 11.94 -10.38
C VAL A 63 0.92 11.67 -10.46
N THR A 64 0.29 11.30 -9.34
CA THR A 64 -1.17 11.10 -9.26
C THR A 64 -1.90 12.41 -9.57
N HIS A 65 -1.46 13.52 -8.97
CA HIS A 65 -2.07 14.82 -9.20
C HIS A 65 -2.05 15.21 -10.69
N SER A 66 -0.90 15.10 -11.36
CA SER A 66 -0.78 15.43 -12.80
C SER A 66 -1.66 14.55 -13.68
N VAL A 67 -1.83 13.27 -13.34
CA VAL A 67 -2.71 12.36 -14.09
C VAL A 67 -4.18 12.74 -13.88
N ILE A 68 -4.58 13.08 -12.66
CA ILE A 68 -5.96 13.49 -12.36
C ILE A 68 -6.28 14.83 -13.01
N GLU A 69 -5.34 15.78 -13.04
CA GLU A 69 -5.50 17.07 -13.75
C GLU A 69 -5.69 16.83 -15.25
N GLU A 70 -4.84 16.00 -15.89
CA GLU A 70 -5.00 15.65 -17.31
C GLU A 70 -6.34 14.96 -17.58
N LEU A 71 -6.81 14.06 -16.71
CA LEU A 71 -8.13 13.45 -16.82
C LEU A 71 -9.27 14.47 -16.67
N GLY A 72 -9.09 15.47 -15.82
CA GLY A 72 -10.04 16.57 -15.67
C GLY A 72 -10.25 17.39 -16.94
N GLU A 73 -9.23 17.47 -17.81
CA GLU A 73 -9.31 18.13 -19.13
C GLU A 73 -9.88 17.23 -20.24
N LEU A 74 -9.85 15.92 -20.07
CA LEU A 74 -10.16 14.95 -21.12
C LEU A 74 -11.52 14.26 -20.95
N LEU A 75 -12.01 14.16 -19.73
CA LEU A 75 -13.26 13.48 -19.41
C LEU A 75 -14.45 14.44 -19.44
N ASP A 76 -15.63 13.88 -19.60
CA ASP A 76 -16.89 14.61 -19.63
C ASP A 76 -17.70 14.43 -18.34
N ALA A 77 -18.70 15.28 -18.14
CA ALA A 77 -19.62 15.17 -17.02
C ALA A 77 -20.29 13.78 -16.96
N GLY A 78 -20.28 13.18 -15.77
CA GLY A 78 -20.80 11.83 -15.54
C GLY A 78 -19.77 10.71 -15.71
N ASP A 79 -18.55 10.99 -16.19
CA ASP A 79 -17.45 10.03 -16.16
C ASP A 79 -16.94 9.84 -14.73
N LEU A 80 -16.29 8.72 -14.44
CA LEU A 80 -15.77 8.33 -13.11
C LEU A 80 -14.26 8.08 -13.14
N VAL A 81 -13.54 8.70 -12.24
CA VAL A 81 -12.15 8.41 -11.92
C VAL A 81 -12.07 7.64 -10.60
N ILE A 82 -11.33 6.53 -10.58
CA ILE A 82 -10.98 5.79 -9.36
C ILE A 82 -9.48 5.94 -9.14
N ASP A 83 -9.07 6.55 -8.04
CA ASP A 83 -7.68 6.50 -7.58
C ASP A 83 -7.48 5.25 -6.69
N GLY A 84 -6.76 4.26 -7.22
CA GLY A 84 -6.41 3.04 -6.51
C GLY A 84 -4.93 2.99 -6.10
N GLY A 85 -4.21 4.10 -6.19
CA GLY A 85 -2.84 4.23 -5.73
C GLY A 85 -2.71 4.21 -4.20
N ASN A 86 -1.49 4.30 -3.71
CA ASN A 86 -1.24 4.52 -2.28
C ASN A 86 -1.24 6.03 -1.97
N SER A 87 -2.30 6.72 -2.38
CA SER A 87 -2.42 8.17 -2.23
C SER A 87 -2.71 8.58 -0.79
N ARG A 88 -2.30 9.80 -0.45
CA ARG A 88 -2.63 10.37 0.85
C ARG A 88 -4.08 10.83 0.87
N PHE A 89 -4.90 10.32 1.77
CA PHE A 89 -6.33 10.59 1.85
C PHE A 89 -6.69 12.09 1.88
N THR A 90 -5.79 12.94 2.39
CA THR A 90 -6.00 14.40 2.44
C THR A 90 -5.98 15.06 1.06
N GLU A 91 -5.40 14.41 0.02
CA GLU A 91 -5.37 14.89 -1.35
C GLU A 91 -6.66 14.59 -2.10
N ASP A 92 -7.41 13.56 -1.69
CA ASP A 92 -8.64 13.13 -2.35
C ASP A 92 -9.72 14.22 -2.38
N ALA A 93 -9.83 15.00 -1.30
CA ALA A 93 -10.74 16.12 -1.23
C ALA A 93 -10.40 17.24 -2.25
N ARG A 94 -9.12 17.40 -2.59
CA ARG A 94 -8.65 18.31 -3.62
C ARG A 94 -9.01 17.76 -5.00
N HIS A 95 -8.65 16.53 -5.29
CA HIS A 95 -8.93 15.86 -6.56
C HIS A 95 -10.42 15.85 -6.88
N THR A 96 -11.25 15.54 -5.88
CA THR A 96 -12.71 15.58 -6.03
C THR A 96 -13.21 16.97 -6.42
N ARG A 97 -12.74 18.03 -5.76
CA ARG A 97 -13.18 19.39 -6.08
C ARG A 97 -12.76 19.83 -7.49
N GLU A 98 -11.54 19.49 -7.90
CA GLU A 98 -11.02 19.81 -9.22
C GLU A 98 -11.83 19.11 -10.31
N LEU A 99 -12.08 17.80 -10.19
CA LEU A 99 -12.87 17.02 -11.14
C LEU A 99 -14.36 17.45 -11.17
N ALA A 100 -14.92 17.78 -10.02
CA ALA A 100 -16.31 18.20 -9.91
C ALA A 100 -16.62 19.51 -10.68
N THR A 101 -15.60 20.36 -10.95
CA THR A 101 -15.78 21.57 -11.78
C THR A 101 -16.27 21.24 -13.19
N ASN A 102 -15.93 20.07 -13.69
CA ASN A 102 -16.33 19.53 -14.99
C ASN A 102 -17.41 18.43 -14.88
N GLY A 103 -17.99 18.23 -13.68
CA GLY A 103 -19.01 17.22 -13.43
C GLY A 103 -18.49 15.78 -13.45
N ILE A 104 -17.17 15.60 -13.31
CA ILE A 104 -16.53 14.29 -13.27
C ILE A 104 -16.58 13.76 -11.83
N ARG A 105 -16.90 12.48 -11.67
CA ARG A 105 -17.05 11.79 -10.38
C ARG A 105 -15.73 11.22 -9.94
N PHE A 106 -15.55 11.05 -8.62
CA PHE A 106 -14.32 10.52 -8.04
C PHE A 106 -14.60 9.52 -6.93
N VAL A 107 -13.81 8.45 -6.92
CA VAL A 107 -13.76 7.42 -5.87
C VAL A 107 -12.28 7.20 -5.52
N ASP A 108 -11.96 7.13 -4.26
CA ASP A 108 -10.68 6.63 -3.77
C ASP A 108 -10.80 5.16 -3.38
N CYS A 109 -9.77 4.37 -3.66
CA CYS A 109 -9.79 2.95 -3.36
C CYS A 109 -8.46 2.45 -2.82
N GLY A 110 -8.39 2.18 -1.53
CA GLY A 110 -7.30 1.44 -0.94
C GLY A 110 -7.26 0.00 -1.44
N VAL A 111 -6.12 -0.41 -2.02
CA VAL A 111 -5.92 -1.75 -2.59
C VAL A 111 -4.84 -2.50 -1.79
N SER A 112 -5.17 -3.68 -1.31
CA SER A 112 -4.24 -4.59 -0.62
C SER A 112 -4.20 -5.95 -1.31
N GLY A 113 -3.03 -6.60 -1.40
CA GLY A 113 -2.84 -7.89 -2.08
C GLY A 113 -1.50 -8.01 -2.80
N GLY A 114 -0.84 -6.89 -3.04
CA GLY A 114 0.51 -6.83 -3.63
C GLY A 114 0.59 -7.56 -4.97
N VAL A 115 1.74 -8.16 -5.22
CA VAL A 115 1.99 -8.91 -6.48
C VAL A 115 1.17 -10.19 -6.59
N TRP A 116 0.67 -10.72 -5.46
CA TRP A 116 -0.14 -11.94 -5.40
C TRP A 116 -1.60 -11.73 -5.79
N GLY A 117 -2.03 -10.47 -5.89
CA GLY A 117 -3.42 -10.13 -6.21
C GLY A 117 -3.90 -10.60 -7.59
N LEU A 118 -2.99 -10.87 -8.53
CA LEU A 118 -3.37 -11.45 -9.82
C LEU A 118 -4.09 -12.79 -9.64
N GLU A 119 -3.56 -13.66 -8.81
CA GLU A 119 -4.10 -15.00 -8.58
C GLU A 119 -5.10 -15.03 -7.40
N ASN A 120 -4.77 -14.34 -6.31
CA ASN A 120 -5.56 -14.42 -5.07
C ASN A 120 -6.66 -13.37 -4.95
N GLY A 121 -6.64 -12.33 -5.82
CA GLY A 121 -7.51 -11.17 -5.67
C GLY A 121 -6.97 -10.13 -4.68
N TYR A 122 -7.72 -9.03 -4.57
CA TYR A 122 -7.34 -7.85 -3.76
C TYR A 122 -8.38 -7.56 -2.69
N GLY A 123 -7.93 -7.20 -1.50
CA GLY A 123 -8.77 -6.54 -0.50
C GLY A 123 -8.95 -5.07 -0.90
N LEU A 124 -10.20 -4.61 -0.95
CA LEU A 124 -10.57 -3.31 -1.50
C LEU A 124 -11.38 -2.50 -0.48
N MET A 125 -10.95 -1.27 -0.24
CA MET A 125 -11.60 -0.31 0.65
C MET A 125 -11.91 0.95 -0.14
N ALA A 126 -13.18 1.16 -0.51
CA ALA A 126 -13.57 2.28 -1.37
C ALA A 126 -14.23 3.42 -0.58
N GLY A 127 -13.88 4.65 -0.92
CA GLY A 127 -14.51 5.87 -0.44
C GLY A 127 -15.12 6.66 -1.60
N GLY A 128 -16.33 7.16 -1.41
CA GLY A 128 -17.03 7.92 -2.44
C GLY A 128 -18.54 7.88 -2.30
N ALA A 129 -19.27 8.50 -3.24
CA ALA A 129 -20.72 8.47 -3.24
C ALA A 129 -21.23 7.04 -3.54
N GLU A 130 -22.31 6.63 -2.88
CA GLU A 130 -22.91 5.29 -3.02
C GLU A 130 -23.20 4.94 -4.49
N ALA A 131 -23.77 5.88 -5.25
CA ALA A 131 -24.06 5.67 -6.67
C ALA A 131 -22.83 5.44 -7.54
N ASP A 132 -21.68 6.02 -7.18
CA ASP A 132 -20.42 5.86 -7.90
C ASP A 132 -19.78 4.50 -7.56
N ILE A 133 -19.88 4.09 -6.30
CA ILE A 133 -19.50 2.76 -5.85
C ILE A 133 -20.35 1.71 -6.55
N GLU A 134 -21.67 1.86 -6.58
CA GLU A 134 -22.59 0.94 -7.29
C GLU A 134 -22.25 0.82 -8.78
N PHE A 135 -21.96 1.94 -9.45
CA PHE A 135 -21.55 1.93 -10.84
C PHE A 135 -20.26 1.12 -11.07
N ALA A 136 -19.31 1.21 -10.15
CA ALA A 136 -18.02 0.52 -10.23
C ALA A 136 -18.02 -0.91 -9.66
N LEU A 137 -19.12 -1.38 -9.04
CA LEU A 137 -19.21 -2.71 -8.41
C LEU A 137 -18.75 -3.86 -9.31
N PRO A 138 -19.07 -3.93 -10.60
CA PRO A 138 -18.59 -5.02 -11.44
C PRO A 138 -17.06 -5.09 -11.54
N VAL A 139 -16.37 -3.93 -11.44
CA VAL A 139 -14.90 -3.84 -11.45
C VAL A 139 -14.33 -4.30 -10.11
N PHE A 140 -14.92 -3.85 -9.00
CA PHE A 140 -14.53 -4.30 -7.66
C PHE A 140 -14.74 -5.81 -7.50
N ASP A 141 -15.87 -6.36 -7.96
CA ASP A 141 -16.16 -7.78 -7.89
C ASP A 141 -15.17 -8.65 -8.69
N ALA A 142 -14.69 -8.15 -9.83
CA ALA A 142 -13.69 -8.85 -10.64
C ALA A 142 -12.29 -8.81 -10.01
N LEU A 143 -11.98 -7.77 -9.23
CA LEU A 143 -10.67 -7.61 -8.59
C LEU A 143 -10.54 -8.37 -7.27
N ARG A 144 -11.62 -8.51 -6.51
CA ARG A 144 -11.58 -9.20 -5.20
C ARG A 144 -11.37 -10.72 -5.34
N PRO A 145 -10.99 -11.42 -4.26
CA PRO A 145 -11.05 -12.87 -4.18
C PRO A 145 -12.45 -13.42 -4.44
N GLU A 146 -12.52 -14.69 -4.81
CA GLU A 146 -13.79 -15.43 -4.81
C GLU A 146 -14.38 -15.52 -3.40
N GLY A 147 -15.69 -15.60 -3.28
CA GLY A 147 -16.39 -15.66 -2.00
C GLY A 147 -17.39 -14.52 -1.82
N GLU A 148 -17.84 -14.31 -0.59
CA GLU A 148 -18.75 -13.20 -0.27
C GLU A 148 -18.05 -11.85 -0.47
N ARG A 149 -18.78 -10.87 -1.01
CA ARG A 149 -18.23 -9.53 -1.27
C ARG A 149 -17.71 -8.88 0.00
N SER A 150 -18.45 -9.00 1.10
CA SER A 150 -18.11 -8.44 2.41
C SER A 150 -16.80 -8.95 3.00
N ASP A 151 -16.26 -10.07 2.51
CA ASP A 151 -15.01 -10.64 3.03
C ASP A 151 -13.77 -9.89 2.53
N SER A 152 -13.91 -9.12 1.42
CA SER A 152 -12.75 -8.51 0.76
C SER A 152 -13.03 -7.18 0.07
N PHE A 153 -14.27 -6.68 0.11
CA PHE A 153 -14.65 -5.36 -0.36
C PHE A 153 -15.51 -4.67 0.68
N VAL A 154 -15.22 -3.39 0.90
CA VAL A 154 -16.04 -2.53 1.76
C VAL A 154 -16.13 -1.11 1.17
N HIS A 155 -17.35 -0.56 1.14
CA HIS A 155 -17.57 0.88 1.00
C HIS A 155 -17.39 1.50 2.39
N VAL A 156 -16.25 2.15 2.64
CA VAL A 156 -15.84 2.60 3.98
C VAL A 156 -16.55 3.88 4.37
N GLY A 157 -16.85 4.74 3.41
CA GLY A 157 -17.47 6.04 3.67
C GLY A 157 -17.36 7.01 2.50
N GLU A 158 -17.33 8.29 2.81
CA GLU A 158 -17.15 9.37 1.82
C GLU A 158 -15.76 9.34 1.19
N VAL A 159 -15.52 10.21 0.20
CA VAL A 159 -14.21 10.37 -0.44
C VAL A 159 -13.10 10.59 0.58
N GLY A 160 -11.99 9.87 0.41
CA GLY A 160 -10.85 9.81 1.32
C GLY A 160 -10.91 8.66 2.33
N ALA A 161 -12.09 8.07 2.56
CA ALA A 161 -12.25 7.00 3.55
C ALA A 161 -11.53 5.70 3.14
N GLY A 162 -11.46 5.40 1.85
CA GLY A 162 -10.76 4.22 1.32
C GLY A 162 -9.25 4.31 1.53
N HIS A 163 -8.65 5.42 1.12
CA HIS A 163 -7.22 5.68 1.35
C HIS A 163 -6.88 5.81 2.83
N TYR A 164 -7.75 6.42 3.65
CA TYR A 164 -7.58 6.45 5.10
C TYR A 164 -7.55 5.05 5.70
N ALA A 165 -8.51 4.21 5.36
CA ALA A 165 -8.55 2.82 5.82
C ALA A 165 -7.30 2.04 5.38
N LYS A 166 -6.83 2.26 4.14
CA LYS A 166 -5.61 1.64 3.62
C LYS A 166 -4.36 2.13 4.35
N MET A 167 -4.27 3.41 4.65
CA MET A 167 -3.18 3.99 5.44
C MET A 167 -3.08 3.33 6.82
N VAL A 168 -4.20 3.18 7.51
CA VAL A 168 -4.26 2.49 8.84
C VAL A 168 -3.88 1.01 8.70
N HIS A 169 -4.39 0.33 7.66
CA HIS A 169 -3.99 -1.05 7.35
C HIS A 169 -2.45 -1.17 7.22
N ASN A 170 -1.81 -0.28 6.50
CA ASN A 170 -0.36 -0.30 6.32
C ASN A 170 0.39 0.02 7.63
N GLY A 171 -0.14 0.90 8.46
CA GLY A 171 0.39 1.12 9.81
C GLY A 171 0.39 -0.15 10.67
N ILE A 172 -0.73 -0.90 10.65
CA ILE A 172 -0.85 -2.20 11.33
C ILE A 172 0.17 -3.20 10.75
N GLU A 173 0.31 -3.26 9.43
CA GLU A 173 1.29 -4.11 8.75
C GLU A 173 2.72 -3.83 9.23
N TYR A 174 3.11 -2.55 9.39
CA TYR A 174 4.41 -2.17 9.96
C TYR A 174 4.61 -2.73 11.36
N GLY A 175 3.61 -2.59 12.24
CA GLY A 175 3.66 -3.12 13.60
C GLY A 175 3.79 -4.65 13.65
N LEU A 176 3.04 -5.35 12.81
CA LEU A 176 3.10 -6.81 12.71
C LEU A 176 4.47 -7.29 12.22
N MET A 177 5.01 -6.69 11.16
CA MET A 177 6.35 -7.02 10.65
C MET A 177 7.42 -6.78 11.71
N GLN A 178 7.35 -5.67 12.43
CA GLN A 178 8.31 -5.38 13.52
C GLN A 178 8.23 -6.40 14.65
N ALA A 179 7.03 -6.80 15.06
CA ALA A 179 6.85 -7.80 16.11
C ALA A 179 7.43 -9.18 15.70
N TYR A 180 7.24 -9.60 14.45
CA TYR A 180 7.88 -10.82 13.94
C TYR A 180 9.40 -10.69 13.88
N ALA A 181 9.93 -9.54 13.45
CA ALA A 181 11.36 -9.32 13.37
C ALA A 181 12.05 -9.34 14.73
N GLU A 182 11.45 -8.71 15.75
CA GLU A 182 11.95 -8.74 17.13
C GLU A 182 11.91 -10.18 17.71
N GLY A 183 10.83 -10.91 17.44
CA GLY A 183 10.72 -12.32 17.82
C GLY A 183 11.77 -13.21 17.14
N TYR A 184 12.01 -12.99 15.85
CA TYR A 184 13.05 -13.68 15.09
C TYR A 184 14.43 -13.46 15.72
N GLU A 185 14.84 -12.20 15.92
CA GLU A 185 16.15 -11.88 16.50
C GLU A 185 16.32 -12.47 17.91
N LEU A 186 15.27 -12.47 18.73
CA LEU A 186 15.34 -13.06 20.07
C LEU A 186 15.52 -14.58 20.05
N LEU A 187 14.86 -15.27 19.12
CA LEU A 187 15.01 -16.72 18.92
C LEU A 187 16.43 -17.06 18.43
N GLU A 188 16.95 -16.31 17.45
CA GLU A 188 18.30 -16.47 16.90
C GLU A 188 19.39 -16.34 17.98
N ARG A 189 19.21 -15.40 18.91
CA ARG A 189 20.20 -15.15 19.97
C ARG A 189 20.21 -16.20 21.10
N LYS A 190 19.28 -17.15 21.08
CA LYS A 190 19.11 -18.10 22.19
C LYS A 190 19.63 -19.50 21.83
N ASP A 191 20.75 -19.91 22.38
CA ASP A 191 21.44 -21.20 22.11
C ASP A 191 20.55 -22.44 22.29
N ILE A 192 19.49 -22.39 23.11
CA ILE A 192 18.57 -23.52 23.32
C ILE A 192 17.63 -23.73 22.14
N ILE A 193 17.44 -22.72 21.28
CA ILE A 193 16.66 -22.82 20.05
C ILE A 193 17.59 -23.32 18.95
N LYS A 194 17.21 -24.40 18.28
CA LYS A 194 18.03 -25.06 17.27
C LYS A 194 17.44 -24.98 15.86
N ASP A 195 16.20 -24.55 15.74
CA ASP A 195 15.48 -24.48 14.47
C ASP A 195 14.53 -23.29 14.50
N VAL A 196 15.03 -22.12 14.16
CA VAL A 196 14.21 -20.89 14.08
C VAL A 196 13.26 -20.93 12.90
N PRO A 197 13.67 -21.30 11.65
CA PRO A 197 12.75 -21.44 10.54
C PRO A 197 11.61 -22.44 10.82
N GLY A 198 11.92 -23.61 11.39
CA GLY A 198 10.92 -24.60 11.78
C GLY A 198 9.97 -24.11 12.85
N THR A 199 10.42 -23.26 13.77
CA THR A 199 9.58 -22.62 14.79
C THR A 199 8.52 -21.72 14.12
N PHE A 200 8.89 -20.82 13.23
CA PHE A 200 7.95 -19.98 12.49
C PHE A 200 6.99 -20.81 11.62
N LYS A 201 7.51 -21.85 10.97
CA LYS A 201 6.69 -22.78 10.18
C LYS A 201 5.62 -23.46 11.04
N ALA A 202 5.97 -23.88 12.24
CA ALA A 202 5.01 -24.49 13.18
C ALA A 202 3.90 -23.52 13.63
N TRP A 203 4.18 -22.20 13.60
CA TRP A 203 3.20 -21.18 13.99
C TRP A 203 2.18 -20.83 12.90
N GLN A 204 2.40 -21.22 11.64
CA GLN A 204 1.45 -20.96 10.54
C GLN A 204 0.07 -21.57 10.78
N LYS A 205 -0.01 -22.69 11.53
CA LYS A 205 -1.28 -23.40 11.77
C LYS A 205 -1.50 -23.61 13.27
N GLY A 206 -2.72 -23.32 13.72
CA GLY A 206 -3.14 -23.60 15.09
C GLY A 206 -2.65 -22.62 16.15
N THR A 207 -1.95 -21.57 15.80
CA THR A 207 -1.52 -20.51 16.73
C THR A 207 -2.22 -19.19 16.47
N VAL A 208 -2.28 -18.33 17.49
CA VAL A 208 -2.93 -17.02 17.41
C VAL A 208 -2.14 -15.98 16.61
N VAL A 209 -0.84 -16.23 16.36
CA VAL A 209 0.03 -15.32 15.57
C VAL A 209 0.01 -15.62 14.08
N ARG A 210 -0.80 -16.57 13.63
CA ARG A 210 -0.92 -16.87 12.20
C ARG A 210 -1.38 -15.64 11.42
N SER A 211 -0.78 -15.40 10.27
CA SER A 211 -1.17 -14.35 9.34
C SER A 211 -0.55 -14.64 7.96
N TRP A 212 -1.02 -13.98 6.93
CA TRP A 212 -0.36 -14.05 5.63
C TRP A 212 1.08 -13.52 5.68
N LEU A 213 1.36 -12.49 6.49
CA LEU A 213 2.74 -12.04 6.72
C LEU A 213 3.63 -13.14 7.30
N LEU A 214 3.11 -13.96 8.21
CA LEU A 214 3.84 -15.11 8.73
C LEU A 214 4.09 -16.16 7.63
N ASP A 215 3.14 -16.42 6.75
CA ASP A 215 3.33 -17.34 5.63
C ASP A 215 4.44 -16.86 4.70
N LEU A 216 4.45 -15.57 4.36
CA LEU A 216 5.51 -14.96 3.55
C LEU A 216 6.88 -14.97 4.25
N LEU A 217 6.92 -14.78 5.58
CA LEU A 217 8.16 -14.91 6.35
C LEU A 217 8.71 -16.34 6.29
N VAL A 218 7.85 -17.34 6.43
CA VAL A 218 8.25 -18.76 6.33
C VAL A 218 8.79 -19.08 4.94
N ASP A 219 8.18 -18.56 3.88
CA ASP A 219 8.67 -18.71 2.51
C ASP A 219 10.04 -18.03 2.31
N ALA A 220 10.26 -16.86 2.90
CA ALA A 220 11.55 -16.18 2.88
C ALA A 220 12.63 -16.99 3.60
N LEU A 221 12.36 -17.48 4.81
CA LEU A 221 13.29 -18.32 5.58
C LEU A 221 13.54 -19.68 4.93
N ALA A 222 12.63 -20.20 4.13
CA ALA A 222 12.87 -21.42 3.34
C ALA A 222 13.86 -21.21 2.20
N GLN A 223 13.97 -19.97 1.68
CA GLN A 223 14.89 -19.60 0.60
C GLN A 223 16.27 -19.17 1.16
N ASP A 224 16.28 -18.44 2.27
CA ASP A 224 17.48 -17.90 2.93
C ASP A 224 17.28 -18.01 4.45
N PRO A 225 17.64 -19.18 5.06
CA PRO A 225 17.33 -19.47 6.46
C PRO A 225 17.93 -18.49 7.47
N ASP A 226 19.09 -17.94 7.16
CA ASP A 226 19.85 -17.03 8.03
C ASP A 226 19.77 -15.57 7.56
N LEU A 227 19.00 -15.27 6.51
CA LEU A 227 18.85 -13.96 5.86
C LEU A 227 20.18 -13.30 5.49
N GLU A 228 21.19 -14.10 5.14
CA GLU A 228 22.56 -13.61 4.83
C GLU A 228 22.61 -12.73 3.58
N HIS A 229 21.66 -12.88 2.67
CA HIS A 229 21.59 -12.14 1.41
C HIS A 229 20.73 -10.88 1.49
N VAL A 230 20.24 -10.51 2.67
CA VAL A 230 19.37 -9.35 2.90
C VAL A 230 20.09 -8.29 3.72
N ALA A 231 20.22 -7.09 3.17
CA ALA A 231 20.79 -5.96 3.91
C ALA A 231 19.84 -5.48 5.02
N PRO A 232 20.36 -5.07 6.21
CA PRO A 232 19.54 -4.57 7.31
C PRO A 232 19.12 -3.09 7.08
N TRP A 233 18.47 -2.83 5.97
CA TRP A 233 18.06 -1.50 5.52
C TRP A 233 16.62 -1.56 5.01
N VAL A 234 15.72 -0.75 5.59
CA VAL A 234 14.28 -0.84 5.32
C VAL A 234 13.72 0.53 4.97
N GLU A 235 13.14 0.63 3.76
CA GLU A 235 12.37 1.81 3.36
C GLU A 235 11.00 1.89 4.05
N ASP A 236 10.45 3.08 4.03
CA ASP A 236 9.02 3.30 4.27
C ASP A 236 8.40 3.96 3.02
N SER A 237 7.13 3.67 2.78
CA SER A 237 6.38 4.11 1.60
C SER A 237 5.49 5.34 1.86
N GLY A 238 5.61 5.95 3.05
CA GLY A 238 4.84 7.13 3.46
C GLY A 238 3.67 6.80 4.38
N GLU A 239 2.94 5.72 4.17
CA GLU A 239 1.69 5.41 4.91
C GLU A 239 1.93 5.22 6.41
N GLY A 240 3.07 4.63 6.80
CA GLY A 240 3.45 4.52 8.21
C GLY A 240 3.65 5.90 8.87
N ARG A 241 4.21 6.87 8.13
CA ARG A 241 4.35 8.26 8.60
C ARG A 241 2.98 8.93 8.73
N TRP A 242 2.16 8.85 7.69
CA TRP A 242 0.82 9.45 7.69
C TRP A 242 -0.05 8.86 8.80
N THR A 243 0.06 7.55 9.07
CA THR A 243 -0.65 6.91 10.18
C THR A 243 -0.24 7.51 11.53
N VAL A 244 1.06 7.76 11.75
CA VAL A 244 1.55 8.38 12.99
C VAL A 244 1.17 9.87 13.06
N GLU A 245 1.24 10.61 11.96
CA GLU A 245 0.81 12.01 11.87
C GLU A 245 -0.69 12.13 12.22
N GLU A 246 -1.51 11.24 11.68
CA GLU A 246 -2.95 11.21 11.95
C GLU A 246 -3.25 10.83 13.41
N ALA A 247 -2.51 9.87 13.98
CA ALA A 247 -2.64 9.54 15.39
C ALA A 247 -2.34 10.74 16.32
N ILE A 248 -1.40 11.59 15.93
CA ILE A 248 -1.11 12.84 16.65
C ILE A 248 -2.26 13.83 16.48
N ALA A 249 -2.80 14.00 15.27
CA ALA A 249 -3.89 14.92 14.98
C ALA A 249 -5.17 14.54 15.75
N GLU A 250 -5.47 13.24 15.83
CA GLU A 250 -6.65 12.68 16.50
C GLU A 250 -6.40 12.36 18.00
N ALA A 251 -5.20 12.66 18.52
CA ALA A 251 -4.80 12.35 19.89
C ALA A 251 -4.96 10.86 20.28
N VAL A 252 -4.70 9.95 19.32
CA VAL A 252 -4.75 8.50 19.51
C VAL A 252 -3.37 7.97 19.92
N PRO A 253 -3.21 7.35 21.11
CA PRO A 253 -1.95 6.71 21.48
C PRO A 253 -1.61 5.53 20.54
N MET A 254 -0.44 5.57 19.89
CA MET A 254 -0.04 4.58 18.88
C MET A 254 1.42 4.12 19.07
N PRO A 255 1.79 3.56 20.25
CA PRO A 255 3.18 3.25 20.56
C PRO A 255 3.78 2.16 19.65
N ALA A 256 3.04 1.10 19.32
CA ALA A 256 3.56 -0.02 18.53
C ALA A 256 3.91 0.38 17.10
N ILE A 257 2.99 1.05 16.40
CA ILE A 257 3.20 1.50 15.02
C ILE A 257 4.27 2.59 14.96
N THR A 258 4.28 3.53 15.92
CA THR A 258 5.32 4.56 16.00
C THR A 258 6.70 3.95 16.19
N ALA A 259 6.85 2.97 17.07
CA ALA A 259 8.13 2.28 17.29
C ALA A 259 8.59 1.56 16.02
N SER A 260 7.70 0.88 15.30
CA SER A 260 8.01 0.19 14.04
C SER A 260 8.49 1.14 12.94
N LEU A 261 7.89 2.34 12.84
CA LEU A 261 8.34 3.38 11.92
C LEU A 261 9.76 3.88 12.27
N PHE A 262 10.03 4.13 13.56
CA PHE A 262 11.34 4.60 14.00
C PHE A 262 12.42 3.53 13.86
N ALA A 263 12.09 2.25 13.99
CA ALA A 263 13.01 1.16 13.69
C ALA A 263 13.48 1.22 12.22
N ARG A 264 12.56 1.51 11.27
CA ARG A 264 12.93 1.72 9.86
C ARG A 264 13.82 2.94 9.66
N PHE A 265 13.59 4.04 10.38
CA PHE A 265 14.48 5.20 10.34
C PHE A 265 15.88 4.83 10.85
N SER A 266 15.96 4.11 11.96
CA SER A 266 17.23 3.66 12.55
C SER A 266 17.99 2.72 11.62
N SER A 267 17.30 1.88 10.83
CA SER A 267 17.96 0.97 9.88
C SER A 267 18.75 1.69 8.77
N ARG A 268 18.49 2.99 8.57
CA ARG A 268 19.11 3.84 7.54
C ARG A 268 20.12 4.84 8.09
N ASP A 269 20.28 4.89 9.42
CA ASP A 269 21.15 5.85 10.13
C ASP A 269 22.43 5.13 10.62
N GLU A 270 23.41 5.00 9.72
CA GLU A 270 24.69 4.31 10.01
C GLU A 270 25.61 5.12 10.94
N ASP A 271 25.44 6.44 11.03
CA ASP A 271 26.32 7.34 11.77
C ASP A 271 25.54 8.35 12.63
N SER A 272 24.70 7.83 13.51
CA SER A 272 23.72 8.56 14.32
C SER A 272 24.31 9.69 15.17
N PRO A 273 24.06 10.97 14.86
CA PRO A 273 24.51 12.10 15.68
C PRO A 273 23.95 12.06 17.11
N GLN A 274 22.72 11.60 17.30
CA GLN A 274 22.08 11.48 18.62
C GLN A 274 22.80 10.44 19.49
N LEU A 275 23.21 9.30 18.94
CA LEU A 275 23.95 8.28 19.68
C LEU A 275 25.37 8.75 20.02
N LYS A 276 26.02 9.48 19.10
CA LYS A 276 27.32 10.15 19.37
C LYS A 276 27.19 11.14 20.52
N MET A 277 26.17 11.97 20.54
CA MET A 277 25.93 12.94 21.59
C MET A 277 25.69 12.28 22.95
N ILE A 278 24.87 11.23 23.00
CA ILE A 278 24.63 10.46 24.23
C ILE A 278 25.96 9.84 24.74
N SER A 279 26.76 9.28 23.85
CA SER A 279 28.06 8.70 24.18
C SER A 279 29.01 9.78 24.75
N ALA A 280 29.06 10.95 24.13
CA ALA A 280 29.85 12.09 24.61
C ALA A 280 29.39 12.58 25.99
N LEU A 281 28.08 12.71 26.22
CA LEU A 281 27.53 13.09 27.52
C LEU A 281 27.86 12.08 28.62
N ARG A 282 27.71 10.77 28.35
CA ARG A 282 28.09 9.73 29.31
C ARG A 282 29.55 9.79 29.71
N ARG A 283 30.42 10.15 28.78
CA ARG A 283 31.83 10.41 29.07
C ARG A 283 32.01 11.60 30.01
N GLN A 284 31.32 12.71 29.76
CA GLN A 284 31.49 13.96 30.52
C GLN A 284 30.99 13.85 31.96
N PHE A 285 29.82 13.27 32.19
CA PHE A 285 29.28 13.20 33.55
C PHE A 285 29.71 11.95 34.34
N GLY A 286 30.01 10.84 33.69
CA GLY A 286 30.28 9.57 34.37
C GLY A 286 31.68 8.98 34.08
N GLY A 287 32.52 9.63 33.25
CA GLY A 287 33.83 9.12 32.88
C GLY A 287 33.78 7.82 32.06
N HIS A 288 32.62 7.44 31.49
CA HIS A 288 32.46 6.21 30.71
C HIS A 288 33.32 6.22 29.44
N ALA A 289 33.92 5.05 29.15
CA ALA A 289 34.70 4.89 27.92
C ALA A 289 33.82 5.08 26.67
N VAL A 290 34.34 5.81 25.69
CA VAL A 290 33.73 6.01 24.36
C VAL A 290 34.55 5.20 23.37
N LYS A 291 33.86 4.41 22.52
CA LYS A 291 34.53 3.78 21.36
C LYS A 291 34.93 4.90 20.39
N LYS A 292 36.14 4.85 19.88
CA LYS A 292 36.59 5.75 18.80
C LYS A 292 36.03 5.23 17.47
N ALA A 293 35.68 6.15 16.59
CA ALA A 293 35.28 5.85 15.21
C ALA A 293 36.45 5.23 14.44
#